data_210bf316cdc66f1126e8fc54a96a8f84
#
_entry.id   210bf316cdc66f1126e8fc54a96a8f84
#
_cell.length_a   1.000
_cell.length_b   1.000
_cell.length_c   1.000
_cell.angle_alpha   90.00
_cell.angle_beta   90.00
_cell.angle_gamma   90.00
#
_symmetry.space_group_name_H-M   'P 1'
#
loop_
_entity.id
_entity.type
_entity.pdbx_description
1 polymer ?
#
loop_
_entity_poly.entity_id
_entity_poly.type
_entity_poly.pdbx_seq_one_letter_code
_entity_poly.pdbx_strand_id
1 'polypeptide(L)'
;MRHEIVLSGHGVRLVPLAPHHAAGLFDFVDAGMWAGMAAPMPATALELAALFRSRLEDPATIPFAVTDGRTGALLGTTSLRDYVRDQQRLEIGGTFYGRQFWGSHLNPASKHMLLAYAYEVLEVDRVAFRCDARNTRSATAIERLGAQFEGVLRGHRAAPGGGRADTAVFSILSQEWPHVREDLRRRLAPFAVGADYSLGSSAATWNP
;
A
#
# COMPACT_ATOMS: atom_id res chain seq x y z
N MET A 1 16.46 2.28 -3.71
CA MET A 1 16.45 3.38 -4.72
C MET A 1 15.50 4.48 -4.24
N ARG A 2 15.84 5.76 -4.43
CA ARG A 2 14.92 6.88 -4.11
C ARG A 2 14.11 7.21 -5.36
N HIS A 3 12.80 7.27 -5.24
CA HIS A 3 11.91 7.74 -6.29
C HIS A 3 11.39 9.14 -5.95
N GLU A 4 10.87 9.84 -6.95
CA GLU A 4 10.27 11.18 -6.79
C GLU A 4 8.76 11.18 -7.07
N ILE A 5 8.16 10.00 -7.16
CA ILE A 5 6.75 9.84 -7.50
C ILE A 5 5.90 10.41 -6.35
N VAL A 6 5.01 11.33 -6.67
CA VAL A 6 3.99 11.88 -5.77
C VAL A 6 2.63 11.67 -6.40
N LEU A 7 1.72 11.02 -5.68
CA LEU A 7 0.35 10.81 -6.11
C LEU A 7 -0.58 11.61 -5.18
N SER A 8 -1.58 12.27 -5.72
CA SER A 8 -2.52 13.10 -4.92
C SER A 8 -3.95 12.88 -5.37
N GLY A 9 -4.88 12.72 -4.44
CA GLY A 9 -6.31 12.57 -4.71
C GLY A 9 -7.11 12.34 -3.45
N HIS A 10 -8.37 12.70 -3.46
CA HIS A 10 -9.33 12.44 -2.39
C HIS A 10 -8.86 12.93 -1.00
N GLY A 11 -8.17 14.08 -0.96
CA GLY A 11 -7.64 14.64 0.28
C GLY A 11 -6.40 13.93 0.84
N VAL A 12 -5.80 13.00 0.09
CA VAL A 12 -4.63 12.21 0.48
C VAL A 12 -3.48 12.46 -0.48
N ARG A 13 -2.24 12.42 0.04
CA ARG A 13 -1.02 12.40 -0.79
C ARG A 13 -0.17 11.20 -0.44
N LEU A 14 0.37 10.56 -1.45
CA LEU A 14 1.41 9.55 -1.35
C LEU A 14 2.72 10.22 -1.76
N VAL A 15 3.65 10.33 -0.83
CA VAL A 15 4.97 10.95 -1.05
C VAL A 15 6.06 9.90 -0.84
N PRO A 16 7.25 10.06 -1.43
CA PRO A 16 8.35 9.11 -1.22
C PRO A 16 8.59 8.86 0.27
N LEU A 17 8.61 7.58 0.67
CA LEU A 17 8.94 7.22 2.04
C LEU A 17 10.37 7.61 2.35
N ALA A 18 10.61 8.14 3.56
CA ALA A 18 11.95 8.47 4.04
C ALA A 18 12.13 8.00 5.49
N PRO A 19 13.35 7.69 5.94
CA PRO A 19 13.61 7.25 7.31
C PRO A 19 13.12 8.22 8.40
N HIS A 20 13.14 9.52 8.15
CA HIS A 20 12.68 10.54 9.10
C HIS A 20 11.16 10.48 9.37
N HIS A 21 10.34 9.88 8.48
CA HIS A 21 8.91 9.67 8.73
C HIS A 21 8.67 8.69 9.88
N ALA A 22 9.68 7.88 10.25
CA ALA A 22 9.52 6.89 11.31
C ALA A 22 9.18 7.52 12.66
N ALA A 23 9.71 8.70 12.97
CA ALA A 23 9.42 9.38 14.23
C ALA A 23 7.91 9.63 14.42
N GLY A 24 7.25 10.22 13.44
CA GLY A 24 5.81 10.49 13.54
C GLY A 24 4.90 9.28 13.25
N LEU A 25 5.41 8.23 12.58
CA LEU A 25 4.64 7.03 12.32
C LEU A 25 4.76 5.98 13.43
N PHE A 26 5.79 6.08 14.28
CA PHE A 26 6.00 5.16 15.39
C PHE A 26 4.88 5.24 16.42
N ASP A 27 4.29 6.40 16.63
CA ASP A 27 3.14 6.61 17.52
C ASP A 27 1.91 5.77 17.13
N PHE A 28 1.86 5.26 15.90
CA PHE A 28 0.79 4.37 15.42
C PHE A 28 1.09 2.89 15.64
N VAL A 29 2.35 2.55 16.00
CA VAL A 29 2.79 1.15 16.11
C VAL A 29 2.33 0.55 17.44
N ASP A 30 1.51 -0.48 17.36
CA ASP A 30 1.11 -1.31 18.48
C ASP A 30 0.99 -2.79 18.06
N ALA A 31 0.98 -3.69 19.03
CA ALA A 31 0.97 -5.13 18.79
C ALA A 31 -0.22 -5.59 17.92
N GLY A 32 -1.41 -5.02 18.13
CA GLY A 32 -2.60 -5.41 17.37
C GLY A 32 -2.59 -4.86 15.94
N MET A 33 -2.04 -3.67 15.71
CA MET A 33 -1.84 -3.13 14.37
C MET A 33 -0.76 -3.93 13.63
N TRP A 34 0.31 -4.32 14.33
CA TRP A 34 1.45 -5.01 13.74
C TRP A 34 1.25 -6.52 13.55
N ALA A 35 0.25 -7.13 14.19
CA ALA A 35 0.01 -8.58 14.16
C ALA A 35 -0.11 -9.20 12.76
N GLY A 36 -0.55 -8.41 11.77
CA GLY A 36 -0.64 -8.84 10.36
C GLY A 36 0.61 -8.57 9.51
N MET A 37 1.63 -7.92 10.09
CA MET A 37 2.85 -7.57 9.36
C MET A 37 3.81 -8.76 9.25
N ALA A 38 4.61 -8.79 8.19
CA ALA A 38 5.60 -9.85 8.00
C ALA A 38 6.89 -9.63 8.80
N ALA A 39 7.25 -8.37 9.06
CA ALA A 39 8.43 -8.01 9.84
C ALA A 39 8.12 -8.03 11.35
N PRO A 40 9.11 -8.31 12.21
CA PRO A 40 8.99 -8.11 13.65
C PRO A 40 8.52 -6.69 13.99
N MET A 41 7.75 -6.56 15.07
CA MET A 41 7.29 -5.25 15.52
C MET A 41 8.49 -4.42 15.99
N PRO A 42 8.71 -3.20 15.47
CA PRO A 42 9.76 -2.33 15.96
C PRO A 42 9.45 -1.86 17.38
N ALA A 43 10.44 -1.91 18.25
CA ALA A 43 10.34 -1.44 19.62
C ALA A 43 10.62 0.07 19.75
N THR A 44 11.21 0.68 18.73
CA THR A 44 11.60 2.09 18.71
C THR A 44 11.38 2.73 17.34
N ALA A 45 11.28 4.06 17.30
CA ALA A 45 11.26 4.80 16.03
C ALA A 45 12.54 4.57 15.20
N LEU A 46 13.67 4.29 15.83
CA LEU A 46 14.94 3.98 15.15
C LEU A 46 14.86 2.64 14.42
N GLU A 47 14.26 1.63 15.03
CA GLU A 47 14.03 0.32 14.39
C GLU A 47 13.02 0.45 13.25
N LEU A 48 11.96 1.24 13.40
CA LEU A 48 11.03 1.54 12.31
C LEU A 48 11.76 2.26 11.16
N ALA A 49 12.67 3.20 11.46
CA ALA A 49 13.48 3.85 10.44
C ALA A 49 14.44 2.88 9.73
N ALA A 50 14.94 1.86 10.43
CA ALA A 50 15.74 0.79 9.83
C ALA A 50 14.90 -0.07 8.88
N LEU A 51 13.66 -0.42 9.24
CA LEU A 51 12.73 -1.10 8.34
C LEU A 51 12.41 -0.26 7.09
N PHE A 52 12.29 1.07 7.23
CA PHE A 52 12.09 1.95 6.08
C PHE A 52 13.31 1.99 5.17
N ARG A 53 14.53 2.02 5.73
CA ARG A 53 15.78 1.93 4.93
C ARG A 53 15.83 0.63 4.13
N SER A 54 15.55 -0.50 4.75
CA SER A 54 15.49 -1.80 4.05
C SER A 54 14.52 -1.80 2.86
N ARG A 55 13.34 -1.17 3.02
CA ARG A 55 12.39 -1.03 1.91
C ARG A 55 12.90 -0.12 0.78
N LEU A 56 13.68 0.92 1.12
CA LEU A 56 14.27 1.84 0.15
C LEU A 56 15.47 1.22 -0.60
N GLU A 57 16.09 0.21 -0.04
CA GLU A 57 17.21 -0.54 -0.64
C GLU A 57 16.73 -1.64 -1.60
N ASP A 58 15.46 -2.08 -1.46
CA ASP A 58 14.87 -3.07 -2.34
C ASP A 58 14.51 -2.44 -3.70
N PRO A 59 15.18 -2.84 -4.79
CA PRO A 59 14.93 -2.25 -6.13
C PRO A 59 13.54 -2.58 -6.66
N ALA A 60 12.89 -3.64 -6.18
CA ALA A 60 11.54 -4.03 -6.59
C ALA A 60 10.43 -3.37 -5.75
N THR A 61 10.78 -2.38 -4.91
CA THR A 61 9.83 -1.70 -4.02
C THR A 61 9.84 -0.18 -4.20
N ILE A 62 8.66 0.40 -4.38
CA ILE A 62 8.42 1.84 -4.37
C ILE A 62 7.60 2.18 -3.11
N PRO A 63 8.23 2.57 -1.99
CA PRO A 63 7.53 2.81 -0.75
C PRO A 63 7.08 4.26 -0.60
N PHE A 64 5.86 4.46 -0.10
CA PHE A 64 5.25 5.76 0.13
C PHE A 64 4.92 5.98 1.61
N ALA A 65 5.11 7.19 2.08
CA ALA A 65 4.39 7.73 3.22
C ALA A 65 3.03 8.25 2.74
N VAL A 66 1.99 7.95 3.51
CA VAL A 66 0.63 8.47 3.28
C VAL A 66 0.45 9.69 4.16
N THR A 67 0.10 10.81 3.56
CA THR A 67 -0.09 12.08 4.27
C THR A 67 -1.46 12.68 3.98
N ASP A 68 -1.95 13.49 4.90
CA ASP A 68 -3.10 14.37 4.68
C ASP A 68 -2.76 15.41 3.61
N GLY A 69 -3.61 15.53 2.60
CA GLY A 69 -3.35 16.40 1.45
C GLY A 69 -3.31 17.89 1.77
N ARG A 70 -3.95 18.32 2.86
CA ARG A 70 -4.05 19.72 3.27
C ARG A 70 -2.98 20.09 4.30
N THR A 71 -2.76 19.26 5.30
CA THR A 71 -1.88 19.56 6.43
C THR A 71 -0.48 18.96 6.31
N GLY A 72 -0.31 17.92 5.46
CA GLY A 72 0.92 17.15 5.37
C GLY A 72 1.13 16.17 6.53
N ALA A 73 0.19 16.06 7.46
CA ALA A 73 0.29 15.16 8.61
C ALA A 73 0.44 13.70 8.15
N LEU A 74 1.31 12.95 8.81
CA LEU A 74 1.53 11.53 8.53
C LEU A 74 0.32 10.71 8.97
N LEU A 75 -0.14 9.80 8.11
CA LEU A 75 -1.30 8.95 8.33
C LEU A 75 -0.96 7.46 8.32
N GLY A 76 0.11 7.08 7.61
CA GLY A 76 0.53 5.69 7.45
C GLY A 76 1.58 5.48 6.36
N THR A 77 1.72 4.23 5.92
CA THR A 77 2.58 3.84 4.79
C THR A 77 1.86 2.89 3.85
N THR A 78 2.34 2.83 2.60
CA THR A 78 1.96 1.82 1.61
C THR A 78 3.09 1.68 0.59
N SER A 79 3.09 0.63 -0.24
CA SER A 79 4.15 0.42 -1.23
C SER A 79 3.60 -0.30 -2.47
N LEU A 80 4.21 -0.03 -3.64
CA LEU A 80 4.26 -0.97 -4.75
C LEU A 80 5.47 -1.88 -4.53
N ARG A 81 5.32 -3.18 -4.73
CA ARG A 81 6.34 -4.20 -4.40
C ARG A 81 6.37 -5.29 -5.46
N ASP A 82 7.42 -6.08 -5.44
CA ASP A 82 7.55 -7.28 -6.28
C ASP A 82 7.24 -6.99 -7.76
N TYR A 83 7.63 -5.79 -8.24
CA TYR A 83 7.42 -5.43 -9.63
C TYR A 83 8.33 -6.24 -10.54
N VAL A 84 7.72 -7.00 -11.44
CA VAL A 84 8.39 -7.79 -12.47
C VAL A 84 7.92 -7.30 -13.82
N ARG A 85 8.71 -6.43 -14.43
CA ARG A 85 8.36 -5.73 -15.67
C ARG A 85 8.02 -6.69 -16.80
N ASP A 86 8.87 -7.66 -17.05
CA ASP A 86 8.69 -8.63 -18.14
C ASP A 86 7.45 -9.53 -17.97
N GLN A 87 6.91 -9.61 -16.76
CA GLN A 87 5.67 -10.32 -16.44
C GLN A 87 4.50 -9.36 -16.20
N GLN A 88 4.71 -8.06 -16.36
CA GLN A 88 3.70 -7.01 -16.19
C GLN A 88 2.88 -7.19 -14.90
N ARG A 89 3.55 -7.45 -13.77
CA ARG A 89 2.88 -7.67 -12.49
C ARG A 89 3.61 -6.99 -11.34
N LEU A 90 2.83 -6.64 -10.33
CA LEU A 90 3.33 -6.15 -9.05
C LEU A 90 2.38 -6.52 -7.90
N GLU A 91 2.79 -6.20 -6.67
CA GLU A 91 1.97 -6.28 -5.47
C GLU A 91 1.78 -4.89 -4.86
N ILE A 92 0.60 -4.60 -4.33
CA ILE A 92 0.40 -3.48 -3.41
C ILE A 92 0.38 -4.02 -1.98
N GLY A 93 1.37 -3.60 -1.19
CA GLY A 93 1.55 -4.12 0.17
C GLY A 93 2.29 -3.16 1.10
N GLY A 94 2.80 -3.68 2.22
CA GLY A 94 3.52 -2.88 3.22
C GLY A 94 2.68 -1.76 3.83
N THR A 95 1.36 -1.94 3.88
CA THR A 95 0.40 -0.90 4.28
C THR A 95 0.09 -0.98 5.76
N PHE A 96 0.21 0.16 6.45
CA PHE A 96 -0.43 0.38 7.74
C PHE A 96 -0.89 1.83 7.89
N TYR A 97 -1.89 2.03 8.73
CA TYR A 97 -2.44 3.33 9.12
C TYR A 97 -2.61 3.37 10.63
N GLY A 98 -2.55 4.55 11.21
CA GLY A 98 -2.97 4.73 12.61
C GLY A 98 -4.40 4.21 12.84
N ARG A 99 -4.67 3.63 14.02
CA ARG A 99 -5.98 3.01 14.33
C ARG A 99 -7.16 3.97 14.18
N GLN A 100 -6.95 5.25 14.49
CA GLN A 100 -7.95 6.30 14.36
C GLN A 100 -8.41 6.52 12.90
N PHE A 101 -7.64 6.00 11.94
CA PHE A 101 -7.94 6.10 10.51
C PHE A 101 -8.55 4.83 9.92
N TRP A 102 -8.73 3.78 10.72
CA TRP A 102 -9.32 2.54 10.24
C TRP A 102 -10.81 2.73 9.86
N GLY A 103 -11.24 2.07 8.79
CA GLY A 103 -12.60 2.22 8.28
C GLY A 103 -12.86 3.53 7.53
N SER A 104 -11.88 4.45 7.46
CA SER A 104 -12.00 5.70 6.73
C SER A 104 -11.76 5.54 5.21
N HIS A 105 -11.86 6.66 4.48
CA HIS A 105 -11.57 6.72 3.05
C HIS A 105 -10.08 6.61 2.70
N LEU A 106 -9.16 6.70 3.66
CA LEU A 106 -7.71 6.77 3.39
C LEU A 106 -7.16 5.56 2.64
N ASN A 107 -7.56 4.35 3.08
CA ASN A 107 -7.09 3.13 2.42
C ASN A 107 -7.63 3.02 0.98
N PRO A 108 -8.94 3.12 0.70
CA PRO A 108 -9.42 3.10 -0.68
C PRO A 108 -8.88 4.26 -1.53
N ALA A 109 -8.68 5.47 -0.98
CA ALA A 109 -8.07 6.59 -1.70
C ALA A 109 -6.62 6.28 -2.11
N SER A 110 -5.81 5.80 -1.17
CA SER A 110 -4.43 5.40 -1.47
C SER A 110 -4.37 4.27 -2.50
N LYS A 111 -5.27 3.28 -2.39
CA LYS A 111 -5.32 2.14 -3.33
C LYS A 111 -5.80 2.55 -4.71
N HIS A 112 -6.77 3.47 -4.80
CA HIS A 112 -7.22 4.03 -6.08
C HIS A 112 -6.03 4.66 -6.84
N MET A 113 -5.26 5.52 -6.18
CA MET A 113 -4.10 6.17 -6.79
C MET A 113 -2.99 5.17 -7.18
N LEU A 114 -2.70 4.17 -6.33
CA LEU A 114 -1.68 3.17 -6.64
C LEU A 114 -2.10 2.24 -7.77
N LEU A 115 -3.38 1.84 -7.83
CA LEU A 115 -3.93 1.04 -8.93
C LEU A 115 -3.93 1.82 -10.24
N ALA A 116 -4.33 3.11 -10.20
CA ALA A 116 -4.24 3.98 -11.37
C ALA A 116 -2.80 4.09 -11.88
N TYR A 117 -1.84 4.32 -10.98
CA TYR A 117 -0.43 4.37 -11.36
C TYR A 117 0.07 3.04 -11.94
N ALA A 118 -0.33 1.91 -11.34
CA ALA A 118 0.06 0.58 -11.80
C ALA A 118 -0.48 0.27 -13.21
N TYR A 119 -1.76 0.54 -13.48
CA TYR A 119 -2.39 0.19 -14.76
C TYR A 119 -2.19 1.25 -15.85
N GLU A 120 -2.17 2.54 -15.50
CA GLU A 120 -2.19 3.64 -16.47
C GLU A 120 -0.77 4.19 -16.77
N VAL A 121 0.21 3.95 -15.88
CA VAL A 121 1.59 4.44 -16.05
C VAL A 121 2.59 3.29 -16.18
N LEU A 122 2.50 2.25 -15.34
CA LEU A 122 3.38 1.08 -15.41
C LEU A 122 2.86 0.00 -16.36
N GLU A 123 1.60 0.13 -16.83
CA GLU A 123 0.96 -0.77 -17.79
C GLU A 123 1.03 -2.24 -17.38
N VAL A 124 0.82 -2.53 -16.08
CA VAL A 124 0.84 -3.91 -15.60
C VAL A 124 -0.46 -4.64 -15.92
N ASP A 125 -0.39 -5.95 -16.13
CA ASP A 125 -1.56 -6.80 -16.34
C ASP A 125 -2.17 -7.29 -15.03
N ARG A 126 -1.38 -7.29 -13.94
CA ARG A 126 -1.82 -7.86 -12.68
C ARG A 126 -1.29 -7.08 -11.48
N VAL A 127 -2.19 -6.73 -10.57
CA VAL A 127 -1.85 -6.24 -9.23
C VAL A 127 -2.30 -7.24 -8.18
N ALA A 128 -1.35 -7.78 -7.41
CA ALA A 128 -1.61 -8.69 -6.31
C ALA A 128 -1.75 -7.94 -4.98
N PHE A 129 -2.47 -8.57 -4.04
CA PHE A 129 -2.55 -8.19 -2.62
C PHE A 129 -2.38 -9.43 -1.78
N ARG A 130 -1.68 -9.30 -0.65
CA ARG A 130 -1.49 -10.39 0.30
C ARG A 130 -1.75 -9.92 1.74
N CYS A 131 -2.29 -10.82 2.56
CA CYS A 131 -2.37 -10.62 4.01
C CYS A 131 -2.20 -11.94 4.75
N ASP A 132 -1.96 -11.89 6.06
CA ASP A 132 -2.07 -13.07 6.93
C ASP A 132 -3.48 -13.65 6.79
N ALA A 133 -3.61 -14.95 6.57
CA ALA A 133 -4.90 -15.60 6.36
C ALA A 133 -5.87 -15.43 7.57
N ARG A 134 -5.33 -15.14 8.76
CA ARG A 134 -6.10 -14.83 9.98
C ARG A 134 -6.52 -13.37 10.06
N ASN A 135 -5.98 -12.47 9.22
CA ASN A 135 -6.28 -11.05 9.24
C ASN A 135 -7.54 -10.73 8.41
N THR A 136 -8.71 -11.10 8.96
CA THR A 136 -10.02 -10.91 8.30
C THR A 136 -10.29 -9.45 7.96
N ARG A 137 -9.83 -8.50 8.79
CA ARG A 137 -9.95 -7.06 8.50
C ARG A 137 -9.22 -6.67 7.22
N SER A 138 -7.99 -7.17 7.03
CA SER A 138 -7.22 -6.89 5.80
C SER A 138 -7.87 -7.57 4.60
N ALA A 139 -8.27 -8.84 4.73
CA ALA A 139 -8.97 -9.57 3.68
C ALA A 139 -10.23 -8.82 3.21
N THR A 140 -11.11 -8.46 4.14
CA THR A 140 -12.32 -7.67 3.84
C THR A 140 -11.99 -6.31 3.19
N ALA A 141 -10.93 -5.64 3.64
CA ALA A 141 -10.53 -4.36 3.04
C ALA A 141 -10.05 -4.54 1.59
N ILE A 142 -9.35 -5.64 1.28
CA ILE A 142 -8.87 -5.98 -0.06
C ILE A 142 -10.06 -6.36 -0.96
N GLU A 143 -10.97 -7.20 -0.51
CA GLU A 143 -12.19 -7.57 -1.25
C GLU A 143 -13.05 -6.35 -1.59
N ARG A 144 -13.17 -5.40 -0.65
CA ARG A 144 -13.89 -4.13 -0.87
C ARG A 144 -13.25 -3.19 -1.88
N LEU A 145 -12.02 -3.47 -2.34
CA LEU A 145 -11.41 -2.78 -3.48
C LEU A 145 -11.84 -3.37 -4.82
N GLY A 146 -12.50 -4.54 -4.80
CA GLY A 146 -12.84 -5.31 -6.00
C GLY A 146 -11.85 -6.42 -6.32
N ALA A 147 -10.87 -6.68 -5.44
CA ALA A 147 -9.90 -7.76 -5.66
C ALA A 147 -10.57 -9.14 -5.46
N GLN A 148 -10.22 -10.07 -6.35
CA GLN A 148 -10.69 -11.46 -6.28
C GLN A 148 -9.77 -12.29 -5.39
N PHE A 149 -10.36 -13.12 -4.53
CA PHE A 149 -9.63 -14.10 -3.73
C PHE A 149 -9.16 -15.26 -4.61
N GLU A 150 -7.86 -15.62 -4.51
CA GLU A 150 -7.27 -16.69 -5.33
C GLU A 150 -6.92 -17.94 -4.52
N GLY A 151 -6.76 -17.80 -3.20
CA GLY A 151 -6.43 -18.93 -2.36
C GLY A 151 -5.55 -18.60 -1.16
N VAL A 152 -5.13 -19.65 -0.46
CA VAL A 152 -4.25 -19.57 0.71
C VAL A 152 -2.97 -20.34 0.46
N LEU A 153 -1.84 -19.66 0.56
CA LEU A 153 -0.52 -20.28 0.56
C LEU A 153 -0.19 -20.75 1.99
N ARG A 154 -0.21 -22.06 2.20
CA ARG A 154 0.03 -22.67 3.53
C ARG A 154 1.50 -22.56 3.92
N GLY A 155 1.76 -22.17 5.18
CA GLY A 155 3.11 -22.06 5.74
C GLY A 155 4.02 -21.11 4.94
N HIS A 156 3.46 -20.12 4.25
CA HIS A 156 4.16 -19.32 3.24
C HIS A 156 5.28 -18.45 3.82
N ARG A 157 5.10 -17.92 5.04
CA ARG A 157 6.07 -17.01 5.65
C ARG A 157 6.39 -17.35 7.10
N ALA A 158 7.51 -16.86 7.62
CA ALA A 158 7.76 -16.89 9.05
C ALA A 158 6.74 -16.03 9.80
N ALA A 159 6.24 -16.53 10.93
CA ALA A 159 5.38 -15.74 11.83
C ALA A 159 6.25 -14.92 12.80
N PRO A 160 5.88 -13.67 13.14
CA PRO A 160 6.66 -12.82 14.06
C PRO A 160 6.89 -13.47 15.45
N GLY A 161 5.98 -14.33 15.90
CA GLY A 161 6.07 -15.08 17.17
C GLY A 161 6.72 -16.46 17.04
N GLY A 162 7.34 -16.79 15.91
CA GLY A 162 7.91 -18.11 15.60
C GLY A 162 6.93 -19.00 14.84
N GLY A 163 7.48 -20.06 14.19
CA GLY A 163 6.72 -20.96 13.33
C GLY A 163 6.39 -20.36 11.96
N ARG A 164 5.35 -20.90 11.31
CA ARG A 164 4.91 -20.52 9.96
C ARG A 164 3.51 -19.92 9.99
N ALA A 165 3.26 -19.01 9.08
CA ALA A 165 1.95 -18.37 8.88
C ALA A 165 1.48 -18.56 7.43
N ASP A 166 0.17 -18.73 7.29
CA ASP A 166 -0.50 -18.83 6.00
C ASP A 166 -0.75 -17.42 5.44
N THR A 167 -0.77 -17.32 4.11
CA THR A 167 -0.98 -16.08 3.40
C THR A 167 -2.18 -16.20 2.47
N ALA A 168 -3.20 -15.36 2.67
CA ALA A 168 -4.28 -15.18 1.73
C ALA A 168 -3.81 -14.30 0.57
N VAL A 169 -4.13 -14.70 -0.66
CA VAL A 169 -3.74 -14.03 -1.92
C VAL A 169 -4.98 -13.57 -2.65
N PHE A 170 -4.92 -12.33 -3.16
CA PHE A 170 -5.96 -11.69 -3.95
C PHE A 170 -5.32 -10.99 -5.15
N SER A 171 -6.11 -10.71 -6.17
CA SER A 171 -5.65 -9.91 -7.31
C SER A 171 -6.76 -9.07 -7.94
N ILE A 172 -6.32 -8.07 -8.69
CA ILE A 172 -7.09 -7.36 -9.72
C ILE A 172 -6.31 -7.51 -11.02
N LEU A 173 -6.99 -7.79 -12.12
CA LEU A 173 -6.40 -7.87 -13.46
C LEU A 173 -6.67 -6.58 -14.24
N SER A 174 -5.83 -6.27 -15.24
CA SER A 174 -5.95 -5.06 -16.05
C SER A 174 -7.34 -4.92 -16.70
N GLN A 175 -7.92 -6.02 -17.14
CA GLN A 175 -9.27 -6.05 -17.72
C GLN A 175 -10.39 -5.72 -16.71
N GLU A 176 -10.16 -5.88 -15.43
CA GLU A 176 -11.11 -5.57 -14.34
C GLU A 176 -10.99 -4.11 -13.87
N TRP A 177 -9.85 -3.48 -14.15
CA TRP A 177 -9.54 -2.12 -13.69
C TRP A 177 -10.60 -1.07 -14.05
N PRO A 178 -11.16 -1.02 -15.29
CA PRO A 178 -12.18 -0.02 -15.60
C PRO A 178 -13.39 -0.06 -14.67
N HIS A 179 -13.84 -1.26 -14.29
CA HIS A 179 -14.95 -1.45 -13.36
C HIS A 179 -14.56 -1.09 -11.93
N VAL A 180 -13.43 -1.60 -11.45
CA VAL A 180 -12.88 -1.30 -10.12
C VAL A 180 -12.64 0.20 -9.94
N ARG A 181 -12.09 0.87 -10.96
CA ARG A 181 -11.88 2.32 -10.95
C ARG A 181 -13.18 3.09 -10.75
N GLU A 182 -14.22 2.74 -11.48
CA GLU A 182 -15.51 3.42 -11.39
C GLU A 182 -16.18 3.20 -10.02
N ASP A 183 -16.09 2.01 -9.45
CA ASP A 183 -16.60 1.72 -8.12
C ASP A 183 -15.84 2.49 -7.04
N LEU A 184 -14.52 2.58 -7.13
CA LEU A 184 -13.71 3.38 -6.23
C LEU A 184 -14.01 4.88 -6.38
N ARG A 185 -14.17 5.39 -7.60
CA ARG A 185 -14.55 6.79 -7.85
C ARG A 185 -15.89 7.13 -7.20
N ARG A 186 -16.92 6.29 -7.38
CA ARG A 186 -18.24 6.49 -6.73
C ARG A 186 -18.12 6.50 -5.22
N ARG A 187 -17.38 5.56 -4.66
CA ARG A 187 -17.17 5.46 -3.20
C ARG A 187 -16.40 6.66 -2.65
N LEU A 188 -15.47 7.22 -3.42
CA LEU A 188 -14.60 8.31 -3.01
C LEU A 188 -15.15 9.70 -3.40
N ALA A 189 -16.25 9.79 -4.14
CA ALA A 189 -16.85 11.05 -4.57
C ALA A 189 -17.06 12.08 -3.43
N PRO A 190 -17.48 11.70 -2.21
CA PRO A 190 -17.62 12.66 -1.10
C PRO A 190 -16.30 13.31 -0.65
N PHE A 191 -15.16 12.74 -1.01
CA PHE A 191 -13.81 13.18 -0.65
C PHE A 191 -13.03 13.78 -1.82
N ALA A 192 -13.68 13.93 -2.98
CA ALA A 192 -13.04 14.51 -4.17
C ALA A 192 -12.73 15.99 -3.93
N VAL A 193 -11.47 16.37 -4.14
CA VAL A 193 -11.00 17.76 -4.10
C VAL A 193 -10.36 18.05 -5.46
N GLY A 194 -11.10 18.64 -6.39
CA GLY A 194 -10.64 18.84 -7.76
C GLY A 194 -10.72 17.59 -8.64
N ALA A 195 -9.70 17.33 -9.48
CA ALA A 195 -9.61 16.11 -10.27
C ALA A 195 -9.51 14.87 -9.36
N ASP A 196 -10.02 13.72 -9.81
CA ASP A 196 -10.07 12.49 -9.00
C ASP A 196 -8.70 12.09 -8.44
N TYR A 197 -7.64 12.26 -9.22
CA TYR A 197 -6.25 12.11 -8.78
C TYR A 197 -5.29 12.82 -9.74
N SER A 198 -4.08 13.10 -9.23
CA SER A 198 -2.93 13.56 -10.00
C SER A 198 -1.78 12.57 -9.82
N LEU A 199 -1.21 12.14 -10.92
CA LEU A 199 -0.05 11.22 -10.95
C LEU A 199 1.29 11.97 -10.95
N GLY A 200 1.26 13.29 -10.62
CA GLY A 200 2.45 14.15 -10.61
C GLY A 200 3.00 14.46 -12.00
N SER A 201 3.66 15.60 -12.15
CA SER A 201 4.23 16.03 -13.44
C SER A 201 5.55 15.34 -13.81
N SER A 202 6.13 14.53 -12.95
CA SER A 202 7.22 13.64 -13.30
C SER A 202 6.68 12.22 -13.38
N ALA A 203 6.32 11.79 -14.58
CA ALA A 203 6.37 10.40 -14.97
C ALA A 203 7.84 9.97 -14.90
N ALA A 204 8.42 9.99 -13.68
CA ALA A 204 9.66 9.34 -13.40
C ALA A 204 9.36 7.85 -13.60
N THR A 205 9.59 7.39 -14.81
CA THR A 205 9.57 5.97 -15.14
C THR A 205 10.53 5.32 -14.16
N TRP A 206 9.97 4.69 -13.13
CA TRP A 206 10.76 3.81 -12.31
C TRP A 206 11.29 2.71 -13.24
N ASN A 207 12.58 2.70 -13.41
CA ASN A 207 13.29 1.67 -14.15
C ASN A 207 14.16 0.95 -13.10
N PRO A 208 13.76 -0.26 -12.64
CA PRO A 208 14.51 -1.02 -11.64
C PRO A 208 15.87 -1.44 -12.16
#